data_f451334fa14fb577f5aeec2cf65d3921
#
_entry.id   f451334fa14fb577f5aeec2cf65d3921
#
_cell.length_a   1.000
_cell.length_b   1.000
_cell.length_c   1.000
_cell.angle_alpha   90.00
_cell.angle_beta   90.00
_cell.angle_gamma   90.00
#
_symmetry.space_group_name_H-M   'P 1'
#
loop_
_entity.id
_entity.type
_entity.pdbx_description
1 polymer ?
#
loop_
_entity_poly.entity_id
_entity_poly.type
_entity_poly.pdbx_seq_one_letter_code
_entity_poly.pdbx_strand_id
1 'polypeptide(L)'
;MGYINSIKAAMLFFPVLALLITLPYMIINYRKYGSVNKLRTLILYSFILYLLTIYLLVILPLPDADSIHNNYEEMLNLVPFSFVMDFIKENPLILFTPATWVMALKHPTFYVPAFNVLMLIPFGMYLRYYFKCSFKKTMLLTAILSLFFELTQLSGLYFIYPGPYRLCDIDDIIQNTTGGCIGYALGRIVMWLLPSREEIDEKSLEAGTRVSGIRICLSLIIDTVIVYIPYTISRTSLPFSLFLAIYFSLIPLLNGKTLGSALLKFGLVFENAKQIRTILRGLLLTGYFCLLPLGLLYLMNELNKGEASLFLLCLFVVTFLIMVLFAIFTLASVLLSKRFLFDRLSGAGYISTVRNK
;
A
#
# COMPACT_ATOMS: atom_id res chain seq x y z
N MET A 1 1.23 30.08 1.48
CA MET A 1 0.76 29.25 0.34
C MET A 1 1.54 27.92 0.18
N GLY A 2 2.82 27.83 0.57
CA GLY A 2 3.66 26.62 0.41
C GLY A 2 3.10 25.33 1.05
N TYR A 3 2.71 25.37 2.31
CA TYR A 3 2.26 24.17 3.05
C TYR A 3 1.01 23.50 2.46
N ILE A 4 0.04 24.31 1.98
CA ILE A 4 -1.18 23.77 1.35
C ILE A 4 -0.85 23.03 0.05
N ASN A 5 0.09 23.54 -0.73
CA ASN A 5 0.52 22.90 -1.98
C ASN A 5 1.25 21.57 -1.71
N SER A 6 2.05 21.50 -0.65
CA SER A 6 2.71 20.25 -0.23
C SER A 6 1.69 19.17 0.17
N ILE A 7 0.65 19.54 0.92
CA ILE A 7 -0.43 18.63 1.30
C ILE A 7 -1.22 18.15 0.05
N LYS A 8 -1.54 19.08 -0.87
CA LYS A 8 -2.22 18.71 -2.14
C LYS A 8 -1.36 17.77 -2.98
N ALA A 9 -0.05 18.02 -3.06
CA ALA A 9 0.87 17.11 -3.76
C ALA A 9 0.91 15.73 -3.11
N ALA A 10 0.96 15.64 -1.78
CA ALA A 10 0.89 14.37 -1.06
C ALA A 10 -0.39 13.60 -1.39
N MET A 11 -1.55 14.28 -1.39
CA MET A 11 -2.84 13.68 -1.75
C MET A 11 -2.88 13.19 -3.20
N LEU A 12 -2.21 13.88 -4.12
CA LEU A 12 -2.14 13.49 -5.54
C LEU A 12 -1.25 12.26 -5.77
N PHE A 13 -0.09 12.20 -5.11
CA PHE A 13 0.87 11.08 -5.27
C PHE A 13 0.49 9.85 -4.44
N PHE A 14 -0.25 10.02 -3.34
CA PHE A 14 -0.61 8.94 -2.45
C PHE A 14 -1.36 7.77 -3.13
N PRO A 15 -2.35 7.95 -4.01
CA PRO A 15 -3.02 6.85 -4.69
C PRO A 15 -2.07 5.96 -5.50
N VAL A 16 -1.08 6.56 -6.17
CA VAL A 16 -0.06 5.82 -6.93
C VAL A 16 0.83 5.00 -6.00
N LEU A 17 1.32 5.62 -4.92
CA LEU A 17 2.13 4.94 -3.91
C LEU A 17 1.33 3.83 -3.21
N ALA A 18 0.07 4.10 -2.85
CA ALA A 18 -0.83 3.12 -2.26
C ALA A 18 -1.03 1.91 -3.17
N LEU A 19 -1.23 2.15 -4.48
CA LEU A 19 -1.39 1.07 -5.46
C LEU A 19 -0.15 0.18 -5.53
N LEU A 20 1.05 0.76 -5.58
CA LEU A 20 2.31 0.03 -5.60
C LEU A 20 2.53 -0.83 -4.34
N ILE A 21 2.11 -0.32 -3.18
CA ILE A 21 2.28 -1.01 -1.89
C ILE A 21 1.19 -2.04 -1.65
N THR A 22 -0.01 -1.86 -2.23
CA THR A 22 -1.18 -2.72 -1.96
C THR A 22 -0.89 -4.20 -2.24
N LEU A 23 -0.31 -4.51 -3.39
CA LEU A 23 -0.05 -5.90 -3.77
C LEU A 23 0.93 -6.62 -2.83
N PRO A 24 2.15 -6.11 -2.56
CA PRO A 24 3.06 -6.69 -1.58
C PRO A 24 2.43 -6.77 -0.18
N TYR A 25 1.72 -5.74 0.25
CA TYR A 25 1.04 -5.70 1.54
C TYR A 25 -0.01 -6.82 1.68
N MET A 26 -0.85 -7.01 0.66
CA MET A 26 -1.85 -8.08 0.66
C MET A 26 -1.20 -9.46 0.72
N ILE A 27 -0.16 -9.71 -0.07
CA ILE A 27 0.58 -10.98 -0.07
C ILE A 27 1.15 -11.26 1.33
N ILE A 28 1.82 -10.29 1.95
CA ILE A 28 2.40 -10.44 3.29
C ILE A 28 1.31 -10.76 4.33
N ASN A 29 0.18 -10.03 4.30
CA ASN A 29 -0.91 -10.25 5.26
C ASN A 29 -1.59 -11.61 5.06
N TYR A 30 -1.87 -12.02 3.83
CA TYR A 30 -2.43 -13.34 3.56
C TYR A 30 -1.49 -14.47 3.96
N ARG A 31 -0.18 -14.31 3.75
CA ARG A 31 0.81 -15.31 4.20
C ARG A 31 0.90 -15.41 5.72
N LYS A 32 0.83 -14.28 6.41
CA LYS A 32 1.04 -14.22 7.87
C LYS A 32 -0.23 -14.52 8.64
N TYR A 33 -1.36 -13.94 8.23
CA TYR A 33 -2.61 -13.97 8.97
C TYR A 33 -3.75 -14.68 8.25
N GLY A 34 -3.63 -14.95 6.96
CA GLY A 34 -4.71 -15.52 6.13
C GLY A 34 -5.83 -14.54 5.79
N SER A 35 -5.74 -13.31 6.27
CA SER A 35 -6.73 -12.26 6.02
C SER A 35 -6.07 -10.88 5.97
N VAL A 36 -6.80 -9.90 5.45
CA VAL A 36 -6.42 -8.48 5.48
C VAL A 36 -7.37 -7.76 6.43
N ASN A 37 -6.84 -7.21 7.51
CA ASN A 37 -7.61 -6.48 8.52
C ASN A 37 -7.76 -5.02 8.11
N LYS A 38 -9.02 -4.50 8.11
CA LYS A 38 -9.34 -3.12 7.69
C LYS A 38 -8.64 -2.06 8.56
N LEU A 39 -8.63 -2.25 9.88
CA LEU A 39 -8.01 -1.29 10.80
C LEU A 39 -6.49 -1.26 10.61
N ARG A 40 -5.85 -2.44 10.48
CA ARG A 40 -4.42 -2.52 10.17
C ARG A 40 -4.08 -1.81 8.86
N THR A 41 -4.92 -2.01 7.83
CA THR A 41 -4.76 -1.35 6.53
C THR A 41 -4.87 0.17 6.68
N LEU A 42 -5.87 0.65 7.40
CA LEU A 42 -6.06 2.08 7.66
C LEU A 42 -4.85 2.68 8.38
N ILE A 43 -4.37 2.04 9.45
CA ILE A 43 -3.20 2.51 10.22
C ILE A 43 -1.95 2.57 9.32
N LEU A 44 -1.69 1.54 8.52
CA LEU A 44 -0.52 1.53 7.67
C LEU A 44 -0.60 2.60 6.57
N TYR A 45 -1.75 2.73 5.89
CA TYR A 45 -1.90 3.71 4.82
C TYR A 45 -1.93 5.14 5.33
N SER A 46 -2.52 5.39 6.51
CA SER A 46 -2.43 6.70 7.16
C SER A 46 -0.99 7.05 7.56
N PHE A 47 -0.20 6.06 7.98
CA PHE A 47 1.22 6.25 8.26
C PHE A 47 2.03 6.57 6.99
N ILE A 48 1.77 5.87 5.89
CA ILE A 48 2.43 6.14 4.60
C ILE A 48 2.06 7.52 4.06
N LEU A 49 0.76 7.88 4.11
CA LEU A 49 0.30 9.22 3.71
C LEU A 49 0.94 10.31 4.58
N TYR A 50 1.02 10.08 5.88
CA TYR A 50 1.69 10.98 6.80
C TYR A 50 3.17 11.16 6.45
N LEU A 51 3.93 10.06 6.24
CA LEU A 51 5.35 10.13 5.85
C LEU A 51 5.54 10.87 4.52
N LEU A 52 4.69 10.62 3.53
CA LEU A 52 4.72 11.35 2.27
C LEU A 52 4.45 12.84 2.46
N THR A 53 3.46 13.17 3.32
CA THR A 53 3.10 14.56 3.60
C THR A 53 4.24 15.31 4.28
N ILE A 54 4.85 14.75 5.33
CA ILE A 54 5.96 15.42 6.02
C ILE A 54 7.19 15.56 5.11
N TYR A 55 7.49 14.53 4.30
CA TYR A 55 8.58 14.61 3.33
C TYR A 55 8.37 15.75 2.33
N LEU A 56 7.17 15.90 1.77
CA LEU A 56 6.85 17.00 0.86
C LEU A 56 6.76 18.36 1.56
N LEU A 57 6.38 18.42 2.83
CA LEU A 57 6.40 19.65 3.62
C LEU A 57 7.82 20.15 3.86
N VAL A 58 8.76 19.23 4.06
CA VAL A 58 10.18 19.55 4.29
C VAL A 58 10.87 19.98 2.99
N ILE A 59 10.52 19.37 1.84
CA ILE A 59 11.21 19.60 0.58
C ILE A 59 10.63 20.79 -0.19
N LEU A 60 9.30 20.96 -0.18
CA LEU A 60 8.64 22.01 -0.96
C LEU A 60 8.55 23.35 -0.20
N PRO A 61 8.53 24.51 -0.89
CA PRO A 61 8.68 24.65 -2.33
C PRO A 61 10.13 24.45 -2.79
N LEU A 62 10.30 23.90 -4.00
CA LEU A 62 11.61 23.82 -4.63
C LEU A 62 11.98 25.22 -5.17
N PRO A 63 13.22 25.66 -4.97
CA PRO A 63 13.70 26.93 -5.55
C PRO A 63 14.01 26.77 -7.02
N ASP A 64 14.18 27.89 -7.72
CA ASP A 64 14.67 27.90 -9.08
C ASP A 64 16.13 27.41 -9.11
N ALA A 65 16.46 26.54 -10.07
CA ALA A 65 17.79 25.92 -10.13
C ALA A 65 18.93 26.94 -10.30
N ASP A 66 18.65 28.02 -11.03
CA ASP A 66 19.62 29.11 -11.28
C ASP A 66 19.92 29.95 -10.02
N SER A 67 19.08 29.86 -8.99
CA SER A 67 19.27 30.58 -7.71
C SER A 67 20.17 29.83 -6.72
N ILE A 68 20.53 28.58 -7.00
CA ILE A 68 21.30 27.74 -6.09
C ILE A 68 22.78 27.81 -6.42
N HIS A 69 23.57 28.20 -5.44
CA HIS A 69 25.03 28.23 -5.53
C HIS A 69 25.67 27.15 -4.68
N ASN A 70 26.84 26.69 -5.10
CA ASN A 70 27.63 25.71 -4.36
C ASN A 70 28.31 26.36 -3.14
N ASN A 71 27.54 26.53 -2.04
CA ASN A 71 28.01 27.20 -0.82
C ASN A 71 27.67 26.36 0.43
N TYR A 72 28.38 25.23 0.59
CA TYR A 72 28.12 24.30 1.69
C TYR A 72 28.49 24.89 3.07
N GLU A 73 29.51 25.75 3.17
CA GLU A 73 29.98 26.27 4.44
C GLU A 73 28.96 27.21 5.09
N GLU A 74 28.29 28.03 4.31
CA GLU A 74 27.26 28.95 4.81
C GLU A 74 25.91 28.25 5.07
N MET A 75 25.71 27.06 4.52
CA MET A 75 24.48 26.28 4.62
C MET A 75 24.54 25.21 5.73
N LEU A 76 25.44 25.35 6.68
CA LEU A 76 25.59 24.46 7.84
C LEU A 76 25.51 25.25 9.14
N ASN A 77 24.50 24.98 9.97
CA ASN A 77 24.42 25.44 11.36
C ASN A 77 24.59 24.24 12.31
N LEU A 78 25.76 24.11 12.91
CA LEU A 78 26.07 23.04 13.85
C LEU A 78 26.09 23.52 15.31
N VAL A 79 25.63 24.76 15.57
CA VAL A 79 25.55 25.32 16.93
C VAL A 79 24.24 24.91 17.57
N PRO A 80 24.24 23.98 18.55
CA PRO A 80 23.02 23.53 19.15
C PRO A 80 22.37 24.62 20.02
N PHE A 81 21.03 24.67 20.02
CA PHE A 81 20.19 25.63 20.74
C PHE A 81 20.33 27.10 20.26
N SER A 82 20.80 27.33 19.04
CA SER A 82 20.85 28.65 18.44
C SER A 82 19.44 29.30 18.37
N PHE A 83 18.40 28.51 18.08
CA PHE A 83 17.00 28.95 18.05
C PHE A 83 16.53 29.60 19.36
N VAL A 84 17.09 29.22 20.52
CA VAL A 84 16.78 29.83 21.83
C VAL A 84 17.36 31.23 21.88
N MET A 85 18.58 31.42 21.39
CA MET A 85 19.22 32.74 21.34
C MET A 85 18.51 33.69 20.40
N ASP A 86 18.08 33.17 19.23
CA ASP A 86 17.32 33.93 18.26
C ASP A 86 15.94 34.32 18.81
N PHE A 87 15.28 33.40 19.53
CA PHE A 87 14.04 33.72 20.23
C PHE A 87 14.24 34.86 21.27
N ILE A 88 15.28 34.81 22.09
CA ILE A 88 15.52 35.82 23.12
C ILE A 88 15.87 37.17 22.49
N LYS A 89 16.59 37.20 21.36
CA LYS A 89 17.03 38.44 20.72
C LYS A 89 15.97 39.11 19.87
N GLU A 90 15.18 38.33 19.16
CA GLU A 90 14.34 38.82 18.07
C GLU A 90 12.83 38.71 18.35
N ASN A 91 12.41 37.84 19.29
CA ASN A 91 10.99 37.64 19.53
C ASN A 91 10.38 38.82 20.32
N PRO A 92 9.22 39.35 19.89
CA PRO A 92 8.57 40.48 20.54
C PRO A 92 7.87 40.12 21.86
N LEU A 93 8.09 38.95 22.42
CA LEU A 93 7.43 38.48 23.65
C LEU A 93 7.84 39.31 24.86
N ILE A 94 6.85 39.95 25.53
CA ILE A 94 6.99 40.54 26.86
C ILE A 94 6.05 39.77 27.80
N LEU A 95 6.59 39.02 28.74
CA LEU A 95 5.86 38.05 29.56
C LEU A 95 4.63 38.63 30.27
N PHE A 96 4.74 39.84 30.77
CA PHE A 96 3.65 40.51 31.53
C PHE A 96 2.78 41.41 30.69
N THR A 97 2.93 41.40 29.33
CA THR A 97 2.15 42.23 28.43
C THR A 97 1.37 41.36 27.42
N PRO A 98 0.12 40.93 27.75
CA PRO A 98 -0.64 39.98 26.90
C PRO A 98 -0.81 40.44 25.45
N ALA A 99 -0.79 41.73 25.18
CA ALA A 99 -0.90 42.29 23.82
C ALA A 99 0.25 41.80 22.89
N THR A 100 1.42 41.44 23.45
CA THR A 100 2.57 40.97 22.68
C THR A 100 2.53 39.45 22.39
N TRP A 101 1.71 38.69 23.09
CA TRP A 101 1.70 37.21 23.00
C TRP A 101 1.29 36.72 21.61
N VAL A 102 0.27 37.32 21.02
CA VAL A 102 -0.18 36.95 19.66
C VAL A 102 0.88 37.27 18.61
N MET A 103 1.61 38.38 18.78
CA MET A 103 2.72 38.74 17.89
C MET A 103 3.90 37.75 18.06
N ALA A 104 4.24 37.42 19.30
CA ALA A 104 5.29 36.48 19.63
C ALA A 104 5.00 35.08 19.05
N LEU A 105 3.78 34.57 19.17
CA LEU A 105 3.38 33.26 18.62
C LEU A 105 3.40 33.23 17.08
N LYS A 106 3.21 34.39 16.43
CA LYS A 106 3.28 34.51 14.97
C LYS A 106 4.67 34.81 14.44
N HIS A 107 5.65 35.03 15.34
CA HIS A 107 7.02 35.32 14.94
C HIS A 107 7.76 34.02 14.50
N PRO A 108 8.59 34.07 13.42
CA PRO A 108 9.31 32.90 12.91
C PRO A 108 10.13 32.17 13.98
N THR A 109 10.78 32.90 14.88
CA THR A 109 11.61 32.33 15.96
C THR A 109 10.82 31.46 16.94
N PHE A 110 9.47 31.54 16.94
CA PHE A 110 8.61 30.67 17.72
C PHE A 110 7.96 29.59 16.86
N TYR A 111 7.26 29.98 15.76
CA TYR A 111 6.43 29.01 15.05
C TYR A 111 7.24 27.99 14.25
N VAL A 112 8.46 28.33 13.78
CA VAL A 112 9.30 27.36 13.03
C VAL A 112 9.76 26.23 13.93
N PRO A 113 10.42 26.46 15.10
CA PRO A 113 10.76 25.41 16.04
C PRO A 113 9.55 24.62 16.55
N ALA A 114 8.44 25.32 16.84
CA ALA A 114 7.21 24.68 17.28
C ALA A 114 6.65 23.74 16.21
N PHE A 115 6.71 24.13 14.94
CA PHE A 115 6.25 23.30 13.82
C PHE A 115 7.13 22.06 13.64
N ASN A 116 8.45 22.16 13.74
CA ASN A 116 9.36 21.02 13.70
C ASN A 116 9.01 20.00 14.80
N VAL A 117 8.81 20.47 16.03
CA VAL A 117 8.36 19.60 17.13
C VAL A 117 7.01 18.95 16.79
N LEU A 118 6.00 19.73 16.38
CA LEU A 118 4.65 19.23 16.11
C LEU A 118 4.64 18.22 14.95
N MET A 119 5.47 18.44 13.93
CA MET A 119 5.52 17.62 12.72
C MET A 119 5.84 16.16 13.00
N LEU A 120 6.74 15.86 13.97
CA LEU A 120 7.13 14.47 14.28
C LEU A 120 6.43 13.85 15.51
N ILE A 121 5.50 14.56 16.14
CA ILE A 121 4.63 13.96 17.18
C ILE A 121 3.88 12.73 16.66
N PRO A 122 3.17 12.75 15.50
CA PRO A 122 2.48 11.58 14.99
C PRO A 122 3.45 10.41 14.71
N PHE A 123 4.67 10.67 14.25
CA PHE A 123 5.68 9.63 14.02
C PHE A 123 5.97 8.85 15.32
N GLY A 124 6.24 9.54 16.43
CA GLY A 124 6.44 8.93 17.73
C GLY A 124 5.22 8.11 18.20
N MET A 125 4.00 8.62 17.95
CA MET A 125 2.75 7.90 18.27
C MET A 125 2.64 6.59 17.46
N TYR A 126 2.90 6.59 16.15
CA TYR A 126 2.91 5.38 15.32
C TYR A 126 3.97 4.38 15.76
N LEU A 127 5.19 4.85 16.05
CA LEU A 127 6.28 4.00 16.49
C LEU A 127 5.94 3.28 17.79
N ARG A 128 5.33 3.95 18.74
CA ARG A 128 4.90 3.34 20.00
C ARG A 128 3.71 2.42 19.82
N TYR A 129 2.63 2.91 19.27
CA TYR A 129 1.36 2.20 19.19
C TYR A 129 1.45 0.98 18.26
N TYR A 130 1.83 1.23 17.00
CA TYR A 130 1.74 0.20 15.97
C TYR A 130 3.03 -0.63 15.84
N PHE A 131 4.19 0.03 15.86
CA PHE A 131 5.48 -0.65 15.70
C PHE A 131 6.08 -1.17 17.02
N LYS A 132 5.46 -0.84 18.17
CA LYS A 132 5.88 -1.28 19.50
C LYS A 132 7.34 -0.97 19.81
N CYS A 133 7.84 0.15 19.32
CA CYS A 133 9.18 0.61 19.61
C CYS A 133 9.31 1.03 21.07
N SER A 134 10.48 0.76 21.67
CA SER A 134 10.85 1.34 22.96
C SER A 134 11.15 2.84 22.84
N PHE A 135 11.21 3.56 23.96
CA PHE A 135 11.53 4.99 23.97
C PHE A 135 12.87 5.29 23.27
N LYS A 136 13.93 4.56 23.61
CA LYS A 136 15.26 4.73 22.99
C LYS A 136 15.23 4.49 21.48
N LYS A 137 14.51 3.45 21.05
CA LYS A 137 14.36 3.15 19.62
C LYS A 137 13.55 4.22 18.90
N THR A 138 12.50 4.76 19.52
CA THR A 138 11.69 5.85 18.94
C THR A 138 12.54 7.11 18.79
N MET A 139 13.27 7.51 19.84
CA MET A 139 14.19 8.64 19.80
C MET A 139 15.21 8.49 18.67
N LEU A 140 15.87 7.33 18.58
CA LEU A 140 16.85 7.06 17.52
C LEU A 140 16.24 7.12 16.11
N LEU A 141 15.08 6.47 15.89
CA LEU A 141 14.42 6.47 14.58
C LEU A 141 13.95 7.87 14.18
N THR A 142 13.51 8.68 15.14
CA THR A 142 13.10 10.06 14.89
C THR A 142 14.32 10.92 14.53
N ALA A 143 15.42 10.77 15.24
CA ALA A 143 16.68 11.46 14.93
C ALA A 143 17.21 11.08 13.53
N ILE A 144 17.16 9.79 13.17
CA ILE A 144 17.54 9.30 11.84
C ILE A 144 16.63 9.89 10.74
N LEU A 145 15.32 9.95 10.98
CA LEU A 145 14.38 10.53 10.02
C LEU A 145 14.63 12.03 9.85
N SER A 146 14.88 12.75 10.93
CA SER A 146 15.22 14.18 10.88
C SER A 146 16.55 14.40 10.14
N LEU A 147 17.58 13.64 10.48
CA LEU A 147 18.86 13.68 9.77
C LEU A 147 18.70 13.38 8.27
N PHE A 148 17.83 12.46 7.91
CA PHE A 148 17.51 12.17 6.50
C PHE A 148 16.94 13.41 5.80
N PHE A 149 16.07 14.19 6.45
CA PHE A 149 15.55 15.43 5.90
C PHE A 149 16.66 16.46 5.70
N GLU A 150 17.49 16.68 6.72
CA GLU A 150 18.61 17.61 6.65
C GLU A 150 19.61 17.25 5.53
N LEU A 151 19.96 15.96 5.42
CA LEU A 151 20.84 15.47 4.36
C LEU A 151 20.20 15.59 2.96
N THR A 152 18.90 15.45 2.85
CA THR A 152 18.18 15.66 1.59
C THR A 152 18.29 17.11 1.13
N GLN A 153 18.16 18.05 2.06
CA GLN A 153 18.27 19.50 1.78
C GLN A 153 19.73 19.89 1.51
N LEU A 154 20.65 19.41 2.32
CA LEU A 154 22.09 19.67 2.19
C LEU A 154 22.67 19.13 0.88
N SER A 155 22.24 17.94 0.46
CA SER A 155 22.69 17.35 -0.80
C SER A 155 22.10 18.02 -2.06
N GLY A 156 21.35 19.10 -1.92
CA GLY A 156 20.65 19.71 -3.05
C GLY A 156 19.67 18.73 -3.71
N LEU A 157 18.82 18.07 -2.93
CA LEU A 157 17.84 17.08 -3.38
C LEU A 157 18.53 15.93 -4.15
N TYR A 158 19.44 15.23 -3.45
CA TYR A 158 20.21 14.10 -4.01
C TYR A 158 21.07 14.50 -5.22
N PHE A 159 21.71 15.67 -5.16
CA PHE A 159 22.56 16.24 -6.22
C PHE A 159 21.83 16.62 -7.52
N ILE A 160 20.50 16.82 -7.46
CA ILE A 160 19.73 17.41 -8.55
C ILE A 160 20.06 18.90 -8.68
N TYR A 161 20.23 19.59 -7.54
CA TYR A 161 20.73 20.98 -7.49
C TYR A 161 22.26 21.00 -7.34
N PRO A 162 22.93 22.07 -7.80
CA PRO A 162 24.38 22.19 -7.71
C PRO A 162 24.92 22.40 -6.29
N GLY A 163 24.05 22.66 -5.32
CA GLY A 163 24.38 22.87 -3.91
C GLY A 163 23.17 22.78 -3.00
N PRO A 164 23.35 23.00 -1.69
CA PRO A 164 22.27 23.00 -0.73
C PRO A 164 21.29 24.15 -1.01
N TYR A 165 19.98 23.89 -0.85
CA TYR A 165 18.93 24.89 -1.07
C TYR A 165 18.23 25.35 0.22
N ARG A 166 18.57 24.75 1.34
CA ARG A 166 18.17 25.17 2.70
C ARG A 166 19.30 24.94 3.68
N LEU A 167 19.28 25.68 4.76
CA LEU A 167 20.18 25.53 5.89
C LEU A 167 19.99 24.15 6.50
N CYS A 168 21.08 23.39 6.64
CA CYS A 168 21.12 22.15 7.40
C CYS A 168 21.39 22.52 8.86
N ASP A 169 20.42 22.34 9.74
CA ASP A 169 20.44 22.83 11.11
C ASP A 169 20.37 21.69 12.13
N ILE A 170 21.34 21.66 13.04
CA ILE A 170 21.33 20.70 14.17
C ILE A 170 20.12 20.88 15.08
N ASP A 171 19.60 22.11 15.18
CA ASP A 171 18.43 22.43 16.00
C ASP A 171 17.15 21.80 15.43
N ASP A 172 17.03 21.66 14.13
CA ASP A 172 15.93 20.95 13.49
C ASP A 172 15.93 19.46 13.88
N ILE A 173 17.13 18.84 13.99
CA ILE A 173 17.25 17.46 14.47
C ILE A 173 16.83 17.35 15.93
N ILE A 174 17.22 18.30 16.77
CA ILE A 174 16.86 18.33 18.19
C ILE A 174 15.35 18.53 18.38
N GLN A 175 14.76 19.50 17.68
CA GLN A 175 13.33 19.83 17.74
C GLN A 175 12.47 18.68 17.23
N ASN A 176 12.80 18.13 16.08
CA ASN A 176 12.13 16.97 15.50
C ASN A 176 12.20 15.74 16.39
N THR A 177 13.38 15.46 16.97
CA THR A 177 13.56 14.34 17.91
C THR A 177 12.74 14.54 19.18
N THR A 178 12.70 15.76 19.69
CA THR A 178 11.85 16.13 20.83
C THR A 178 10.38 15.87 20.52
N GLY A 179 9.91 16.24 19.32
CA GLY A 179 8.56 15.92 18.81
C GLY A 179 8.26 14.43 18.84
N GLY A 180 9.17 13.59 18.34
CA GLY A 180 9.03 12.14 18.40
C GLY A 180 8.97 11.58 19.82
N CYS A 181 9.75 12.15 20.76
CA CYS A 181 9.70 11.78 22.17
C CYS A 181 8.36 12.16 22.83
N ILE A 182 7.84 13.35 22.54
CA ILE A 182 6.51 13.79 22.98
C ILE A 182 5.45 12.86 22.38
N GLY A 183 5.56 12.55 21.09
CA GLY A 183 4.68 11.61 20.39
C GLY A 183 4.69 10.21 21.01
N TYR A 184 5.87 9.74 21.44
CA TYR A 184 5.96 8.50 22.20
C TYR A 184 5.16 8.58 23.51
N ALA A 185 5.26 9.65 24.26
CA ALA A 185 4.48 9.82 25.48
C ALA A 185 2.97 9.86 25.19
N LEU A 186 2.54 10.64 24.22
CA LEU A 186 1.14 10.74 23.77
C LEU A 186 0.61 9.45 23.14
N GLY A 187 1.46 8.60 22.60
CA GLY A 187 1.08 7.28 22.07
C GLY A 187 0.34 6.40 23.08
N ARG A 188 0.47 6.67 24.40
CA ARG A 188 -0.31 6.00 25.46
C ARG A 188 -1.82 6.29 25.31
N ILE A 189 -2.19 7.49 24.88
CA ILE A 189 -3.60 7.88 24.66
C ILE A 189 -4.17 7.07 23.48
N VAL A 190 -3.39 6.92 22.40
CA VAL A 190 -3.80 6.12 21.24
C VAL A 190 -4.00 4.65 21.62
N MET A 191 -3.12 4.10 22.47
CA MET A 191 -3.23 2.73 22.98
C MET A 191 -4.48 2.52 23.86
N TRP A 192 -4.99 3.56 24.47
CA TRP A 192 -6.25 3.50 25.22
C TRP A 192 -7.49 3.58 24.30
N LEU A 193 -7.41 4.32 23.20
CA LEU A 193 -8.53 4.54 22.27
C LEU A 193 -8.69 3.44 21.23
N LEU A 194 -7.60 2.80 20.83
CA LEU A 194 -7.58 1.82 19.73
C LEU A 194 -7.21 0.42 20.25
N PRO A 195 -7.72 -0.64 19.58
CA PRO A 195 -7.37 -2.02 19.93
C PRO A 195 -5.85 -2.23 19.87
N SER A 196 -5.33 -3.07 20.73
CA SER A 196 -3.92 -3.44 20.72
C SER A 196 -3.53 -4.13 19.40
N ARG A 197 -2.26 -4.09 19.05
CA ARG A 197 -1.78 -4.80 17.86
C ARG A 197 -2.02 -6.30 17.96
N GLU A 198 -1.92 -6.87 19.16
CA GLU A 198 -2.21 -8.27 19.45
C GLU A 198 -3.64 -8.63 19.11
N GLU A 199 -4.61 -7.83 19.57
CA GLU A 199 -6.01 -8.02 19.25
C GLU A 199 -6.30 -7.91 17.75
N ILE A 200 -5.63 -6.98 17.04
CA ILE A 200 -5.72 -6.85 15.59
C ILE A 200 -5.15 -8.09 14.91
N ASP A 201 -4.02 -8.62 15.41
CA ASP A 201 -3.36 -9.81 14.87
C ASP A 201 -4.22 -11.06 15.10
N GLU A 202 -4.79 -11.23 16.29
CA GLU A 202 -5.67 -12.35 16.67
C GLU A 202 -6.95 -12.36 15.81
N LYS A 203 -7.66 -11.24 15.72
CA LYS A 203 -8.85 -11.09 14.84
C LYS A 203 -8.50 -11.38 13.38
N SER A 204 -7.29 -11.04 12.96
CA SER A 204 -6.85 -11.32 11.58
C SER A 204 -6.58 -12.82 11.37
N LEU A 205 -6.00 -13.51 12.34
CA LEU A 205 -5.78 -14.95 12.29
C LEU A 205 -7.12 -15.72 12.32
N GLU A 206 -8.03 -15.32 13.18
CA GLU A 206 -9.38 -15.89 13.26
C GLU A 206 -10.12 -15.73 11.91
N ALA A 207 -10.16 -14.51 11.35
CA ALA A 207 -10.75 -14.27 10.04
C ALA A 207 -10.02 -15.05 8.92
N GLY A 208 -8.72 -15.29 9.07
CA GLY A 208 -7.86 -16.01 8.13
C GLY A 208 -8.08 -17.52 8.09
N THR A 209 -8.84 -18.09 9.02
CA THR A 209 -9.26 -19.51 8.97
C THR A 209 -10.18 -19.78 7.78
N ARG A 210 -10.93 -18.77 7.35
CA ARG A 210 -11.75 -18.81 6.14
C ARG A 210 -10.99 -18.23 4.95
N VAL A 211 -11.18 -18.83 3.79
CA VAL A 211 -10.56 -18.33 2.54
C VAL A 211 -11.51 -17.34 1.89
N SER A 212 -11.14 -16.06 1.87
CA SER A 212 -11.95 -15.00 1.28
C SER A 212 -11.89 -15.01 -0.25
N GLY A 213 -12.94 -14.50 -0.92
CA GLY A 213 -12.98 -14.37 -2.38
C GLY A 213 -11.83 -13.52 -2.93
N ILE A 214 -11.46 -12.43 -2.25
CA ILE A 214 -10.31 -11.59 -2.63
C ILE A 214 -8.99 -12.39 -2.59
N ARG A 215 -8.81 -13.26 -1.58
CA ARG A 215 -7.62 -14.12 -1.47
C ARG A 215 -7.54 -15.11 -2.64
N ILE A 216 -8.69 -15.65 -3.05
CA ILE A 216 -8.77 -16.54 -4.22
C ILE A 216 -8.45 -15.76 -5.50
N CYS A 217 -9.08 -14.60 -5.74
CA CYS A 217 -8.79 -13.77 -6.91
C CYS A 217 -7.31 -13.40 -7.01
N LEU A 218 -6.71 -12.96 -5.89
CA LEU A 218 -5.28 -12.63 -5.86
C LEU A 218 -4.42 -13.85 -6.21
N SER A 219 -4.78 -15.05 -5.73
CA SER A 219 -4.11 -16.30 -6.11
C SER A 219 -4.20 -16.56 -7.61
N LEU A 220 -5.39 -16.40 -8.20
CA LEU A 220 -5.59 -16.60 -9.65
C LEU A 220 -4.79 -15.61 -10.50
N ILE A 221 -4.71 -14.35 -10.06
CA ILE A 221 -3.87 -13.33 -10.73
C ILE A 221 -2.40 -13.74 -10.66
N ILE A 222 -1.89 -14.12 -9.49
CA ILE A 222 -0.51 -14.57 -9.32
C ILE A 222 -0.23 -15.79 -10.19
N ASP A 223 -1.12 -16.79 -10.17
CA ASP A 223 -0.99 -18.00 -10.98
C ASP A 223 -0.95 -17.66 -12.49
N THR A 224 -1.82 -16.76 -12.94
CA THR A 224 -1.86 -16.31 -14.33
C THR A 224 -0.55 -15.64 -14.74
N VAL A 225 0.01 -14.76 -13.90
CA VAL A 225 1.30 -14.11 -14.15
C VAL A 225 2.44 -15.14 -14.19
N ILE A 226 2.45 -16.12 -13.28
CA ILE A 226 3.45 -17.20 -13.24
C ILE A 226 3.41 -18.02 -14.53
N VAL A 227 2.24 -18.28 -15.11
CA VAL A 227 2.10 -19.02 -16.37
C VAL A 227 2.43 -18.14 -17.57
N TYR A 228 2.08 -16.84 -17.50
CA TYR A 228 2.26 -15.89 -18.62
C TYR A 228 3.75 -15.61 -18.91
N ILE A 229 4.58 -15.48 -17.90
CA ILE A 229 6.02 -15.18 -18.09
C ILE A 229 6.73 -16.26 -18.93
N PRO A 230 6.73 -17.56 -18.55
CA PRO A 230 7.36 -18.58 -19.39
C PRO A 230 6.67 -18.79 -20.74
N TYR A 231 5.35 -18.54 -20.84
CA TYR A 231 4.63 -18.58 -22.11
C TYR A 231 5.20 -17.55 -23.10
N THR A 232 5.39 -16.31 -22.68
CA THR A 232 5.95 -15.25 -23.55
C THR A 232 7.40 -15.51 -23.95
N ILE A 233 8.20 -16.08 -23.05
CA ILE A 233 9.60 -16.45 -23.32
C ILE A 233 9.68 -17.61 -24.33
N SER A 234 8.76 -18.59 -24.25
CA SER A 234 8.78 -19.77 -25.13
C SER A 234 8.47 -19.48 -26.60
N ARG A 235 7.88 -18.32 -26.90
CA ARG A 235 7.48 -17.90 -28.27
C ARG A 235 6.69 -18.97 -29.02
N THR A 236 5.93 -19.81 -28.32
CA THR A 236 5.14 -20.89 -28.91
C THR A 236 3.95 -20.36 -29.67
N SER A 237 3.52 -21.08 -30.71
CA SER A 237 2.27 -20.79 -31.45
C SER A 237 1.01 -21.34 -30.77
N LEU A 238 1.17 -22.16 -29.70
CA LEU A 238 0.04 -22.71 -28.97
C LEU A 238 -0.70 -21.62 -28.18
N PRO A 239 -2.02 -21.72 -28.05
CA PRO A 239 -2.81 -20.68 -27.37
C PRO A 239 -2.52 -20.67 -25.86
N PHE A 240 -2.44 -19.48 -25.27
CA PHE A 240 -2.20 -19.27 -23.83
C PHE A 240 -3.23 -19.99 -22.95
N SER A 241 -4.48 -20.09 -23.39
CA SER A 241 -5.54 -20.81 -22.69
C SER A 241 -5.23 -22.29 -22.46
N LEU A 242 -4.48 -22.92 -23.37
CA LEU A 242 -4.05 -24.31 -23.20
C LEU A 242 -3.06 -24.45 -22.00
N PHE A 243 -2.11 -23.52 -21.88
CA PHE A 243 -1.17 -23.52 -20.75
C PHE A 243 -1.88 -23.29 -19.42
N LEU A 244 -2.87 -22.39 -19.39
CA LEU A 244 -3.70 -22.18 -18.20
C LEU A 244 -4.52 -23.43 -17.86
N ALA A 245 -5.13 -24.09 -18.84
CA ALA A 245 -5.90 -25.31 -18.62
C ALA A 245 -5.02 -26.43 -18.05
N ILE A 246 -3.84 -26.62 -18.60
CA ILE A 246 -2.86 -27.61 -18.11
C ILE A 246 -2.44 -27.24 -16.68
N TYR A 247 -2.06 -26.00 -16.42
CA TYR A 247 -1.62 -25.53 -15.12
C TYR A 247 -2.68 -25.72 -14.04
N PHE A 248 -3.89 -25.19 -14.23
CA PHE A 248 -4.96 -25.27 -13.25
C PHE A 248 -5.56 -26.67 -13.06
N SER A 249 -5.39 -27.54 -14.06
CA SER A 249 -5.83 -28.94 -13.95
C SER A 249 -4.79 -29.85 -13.33
N LEU A 250 -3.51 -29.72 -13.68
CA LEU A 250 -2.48 -30.69 -13.28
C LEU A 250 -1.72 -30.28 -12.01
N ILE A 251 -1.36 -29.01 -11.84
CA ILE A 251 -0.57 -28.59 -10.67
C ILE A 251 -1.27 -28.89 -9.34
N PRO A 252 -2.58 -28.62 -9.17
CA PRO A 252 -3.25 -28.95 -7.92
C PRO A 252 -3.42 -30.46 -7.66
N LEU A 253 -3.22 -31.33 -8.64
CA LEU A 253 -3.24 -32.78 -8.42
C LEU A 253 -2.12 -33.23 -7.48
N LEU A 254 -0.96 -32.56 -7.51
CA LEU A 254 0.21 -32.93 -6.72
C LEU A 254 -0.06 -32.80 -5.22
N ASN A 255 -0.57 -31.66 -4.80
CA ASN A 255 -0.72 -31.37 -3.36
C ASN A 255 -1.99 -30.59 -3.00
N GLY A 256 -2.95 -30.45 -3.92
CA GLY A 256 -4.19 -29.67 -3.73
C GLY A 256 -3.98 -28.17 -3.78
N LYS A 257 -2.85 -27.67 -4.31
CA LYS A 257 -2.54 -26.24 -4.33
C LYS A 257 -2.00 -25.83 -5.69
N THR A 258 -2.35 -24.63 -6.14
CA THR A 258 -1.61 -23.90 -7.16
C THR A 258 -0.44 -23.15 -6.53
N LEU A 259 0.50 -22.62 -7.31
CA LEU A 259 1.62 -21.82 -6.77
C LEU A 259 1.12 -20.55 -6.07
N GLY A 260 0.14 -19.85 -6.65
CA GLY A 260 -0.49 -18.68 -6.03
C GLY A 260 -1.22 -19.03 -4.73
N SER A 261 -1.97 -20.14 -4.70
CA SER A 261 -2.66 -20.57 -3.49
C SER A 261 -1.70 -21.03 -2.40
N ALA A 262 -0.59 -21.68 -2.76
CA ALA A 262 0.47 -22.05 -1.84
C ALA A 262 1.17 -20.79 -1.26
N LEU A 263 1.43 -19.78 -2.11
CA LEU A 263 1.97 -18.50 -1.68
C LEU A 263 1.05 -17.82 -0.66
N LEU A 264 -0.25 -17.85 -0.90
CA LEU A 264 -1.26 -17.22 -0.04
C LEU A 264 -1.81 -18.15 1.05
N LYS A 265 -1.18 -19.32 1.28
CA LYS A 265 -1.45 -20.24 2.40
C LYS A 265 -2.87 -20.80 2.43
N PHE A 266 -3.37 -21.31 1.29
CA PHE A 266 -4.60 -22.11 1.25
C PHE A 266 -4.50 -23.23 0.20
N GLY A 267 -5.45 -24.15 0.24
CA GLY A 267 -5.52 -25.28 -0.69
C GLY A 267 -6.96 -25.61 -1.07
N LEU A 268 -7.09 -26.44 -2.11
CA LEU A 268 -8.34 -27.00 -2.60
C LEU A 268 -8.66 -28.29 -1.83
N VAL A 269 -9.94 -28.46 -1.53
CA VAL A 269 -10.49 -29.68 -0.91
C VAL A 269 -11.69 -30.13 -1.71
N PHE A 270 -11.81 -31.44 -1.90
CA PHE A 270 -12.93 -32.10 -2.56
C PHE A 270 -13.43 -33.23 -1.65
N GLU A 271 -14.73 -33.39 -1.56
CA GLU A 271 -15.32 -34.47 -0.77
C GLU A 271 -15.09 -35.84 -1.39
N ASN A 272 -15.21 -35.95 -2.74
CA ASN A 272 -15.05 -37.18 -3.49
C ASN A 272 -14.36 -36.93 -4.83
N ALA A 273 -13.80 -37.98 -5.45
CA ALA A 273 -13.24 -37.98 -6.81
C ALA A 273 -12.25 -36.81 -7.08
N LYS A 274 -11.34 -36.54 -6.13
CA LYS A 274 -10.41 -35.41 -6.10
C LYS A 274 -9.74 -35.15 -7.46
N GLN A 275 -9.25 -36.19 -8.12
CA GLN A 275 -8.50 -36.09 -9.38
C GLN A 275 -9.39 -35.52 -10.50
N ILE A 276 -10.54 -36.16 -10.74
CA ILE A 276 -11.48 -35.77 -11.82
C ILE A 276 -12.00 -34.36 -11.57
N ARG A 277 -12.38 -34.05 -10.34
CA ARG A 277 -12.93 -32.73 -9.96
C ARG A 277 -11.88 -31.63 -10.03
N THR A 278 -10.62 -31.92 -9.75
CA THR A 278 -9.51 -30.96 -9.95
C THR A 278 -9.33 -30.61 -11.41
N ILE A 279 -9.32 -31.62 -12.30
CA ILE A 279 -9.23 -31.39 -13.76
C ILE A 279 -10.45 -30.61 -14.26
N LEU A 280 -11.66 -31.02 -13.86
CA LEU A 280 -12.91 -30.34 -14.24
C LEU A 280 -12.87 -28.86 -13.81
N ARG A 281 -12.42 -28.60 -12.59
CA ARG A 281 -12.27 -27.21 -12.08
C ARG A 281 -11.30 -26.40 -12.94
N GLY A 282 -10.15 -26.96 -13.29
CA GLY A 282 -9.15 -26.28 -14.13
C GLY A 282 -9.71 -25.93 -15.53
N LEU A 283 -10.44 -26.86 -16.15
CA LEU A 283 -11.08 -26.64 -17.43
C LEU A 283 -12.20 -25.59 -17.35
N LEU A 284 -13.07 -25.67 -16.35
CA LEU A 284 -14.14 -24.68 -16.12
C LEU A 284 -13.59 -23.29 -15.86
N LEU A 285 -12.52 -23.17 -15.06
CA LEU A 285 -11.86 -21.90 -14.77
C LEU A 285 -11.26 -21.28 -16.04
N THR A 286 -10.57 -22.09 -16.85
CA THR A 286 -10.00 -21.65 -18.13
C THR A 286 -11.09 -21.27 -19.14
N GLY A 287 -12.15 -22.07 -19.22
CA GLY A 287 -13.32 -21.77 -20.03
C GLY A 287 -13.94 -20.42 -19.67
N TYR A 288 -14.10 -20.18 -18.39
CA TYR A 288 -14.70 -18.95 -17.87
C TYR A 288 -13.84 -17.71 -18.15
N PHE A 289 -12.54 -17.73 -17.82
CA PHE A 289 -11.68 -16.56 -17.92
C PHE A 289 -11.04 -16.34 -19.31
N CYS A 290 -10.94 -17.39 -20.14
CA CYS A 290 -10.28 -17.31 -21.43
C CYS A 290 -11.23 -17.58 -22.59
N LEU A 291 -11.93 -18.72 -22.60
CA LEU A 291 -12.69 -19.13 -23.79
C LEU A 291 -13.93 -18.26 -24.03
N LEU A 292 -14.64 -17.84 -22.99
CA LEU A 292 -15.79 -16.94 -23.13
C LEU A 292 -15.41 -15.56 -23.71
N PRO A 293 -14.40 -14.84 -23.14
CA PRO A 293 -13.96 -13.57 -23.73
C PRO A 293 -13.39 -13.71 -25.15
N LEU A 294 -12.61 -14.77 -25.41
CA LEU A 294 -12.07 -15.03 -26.76
C LEU A 294 -13.19 -15.35 -27.78
N GLY A 295 -14.18 -16.13 -27.36
CA GLY A 295 -15.36 -16.40 -28.18
C GLY A 295 -16.14 -15.13 -28.53
N LEU A 296 -16.32 -14.23 -27.57
CA LEU A 296 -16.95 -12.93 -27.79
C LEU A 296 -16.15 -12.04 -28.74
N LEU A 297 -14.83 -11.96 -28.58
CA LEU A 297 -13.96 -11.23 -29.50
C LEU A 297 -13.99 -11.80 -30.92
N TYR A 298 -14.02 -13.13 -31.05
CA TYR A 298 -14.16 -13.79 -32.36
C TYR A 298 -15.49 -13.41 -33.02
N LEU A 299 -16.62 -13.53 -32.30
CA LEU A 299 -17.94 -13.16 -32.81
C LEU A 299 -18.01 -11.68 -33.20
N MET A 300 -17.41 -10.79 -32.41
CA MET A 300 -17.34 -9.37 -32.75
C MET A 300 -16.53 -9.13 -34.04
N ASN A 301 -15.44 -9.85 -34.24
CA ASN A 301 -14.62 -9.74 -35.44
C ASN A 301 -15.37 -10.25 -36.69
N GLU A 302 -16.12 -11.35 -36.59
CA GLU A 302 -16.96 -11.86 -37.69
C GLU A 302 -18.08 -10.87 -38.05
N LEU A 303 -18.74 -10.26 -37.05
CA LEU A 303 -19.74 -9.22 -37.27
C LEU A 303 -19.18 -7.99 -38.02
N ASN A 304 -17.92 -7.62 -37.73
CA ASN A 304 -17.27 -6.48 -38.38
C ASN A 304 -16.86 -6.74 -39.85
N LYS A 305 -16.87 -7.99 -40.34
CA LYS A 305 -16.56 -8.33 -41.74
C LYS A 305 -17.68 -8.00 -42.72
N GLY A 306 -18.83 -7.53 -42.22
CA GLY A 306 -19.93 -7.01 -43.04
C GLY A 306 -20.95 -8.04 -43.52
N GLU A 307 -20.76 -9.34 -43.25
CA GLU A 307 -21.74 -10.41 -43.54
C GLU A 307 -22.53 -10.83 -42.29
N ALA A 308 -23.08 -9.84 -41.58
CA ALA A 308 -23.76 -10.09 -40.32
C ALA A 308 -25.11 -10.79 -40.52
N SER A 309 -25.15 -12.12 -40.36
CA SER A 309 -26.41 -12.83 -40.28
C SER A 309 -27.11 -12.53 -38.94
N LEU A 310 -28.45 -12.53 -38.93
CA LEU A 310 -29.25 -12.37 -37.73
C LEU A 310 -28.88 -13.41 -36.67
N PHE A 311 -28.54 -14.63 -37.06
CA PHE A 311 -28.06 -15.69 -36.19
C PHE A 311 -26.76 -15.31 -35.47
N LEU A 312 -25.78 -14.75 -36.19
CA LEU A 312 -24.50 -14.34 -35.65
C LEU A 312 -24.67 -13.20 -34.63
N LEU A 313 -25.56 -12.24 -34.93
CA LEU A 313 -25.91 -11.16 -34.02
C LEU A 313 -26.58 -11.69 -32.75
N CYS A 314 -27.54 -12.59 -32.86
CA CYS A 314 -28.19 -13.22 -31.72
C CYS A 314 -27.19 -13.99 -30.87
N LEU A 315 -26.28 -14.74 -31.47
CA LEU A 315 -25.24 -15.49 -30.75
C LEU A 315 -24.30 -14.57 -30.01
N PHE A 316 -23.90 -13.44 -30.61
CA PHE A 316 -23.09 -12.42 -29.97
C PHE A 316 -23.80 -11.83 -28.72
N VAL A 317 -25.07 -11.41 -28.88
CA VAL A 317 -25.85 -10.83 -27.78
C VAL A 317 -26.01 -11.83 -26.65
N VAL A 318 -26.34 -13.08 -26.92
CA VAL A 318 -26.49 -14.14 -25.93
C VAL A 318 -25.17 -14.37 -25.19
N THR A 319 -24.05 -14.49 -25.92
CA THR A 319 -22.72 -14.69 -25.31
C THR A 319 -22.31 -13.51 -24.47
N PHE A 320 -22.59 -12.29 -24.90
CA PHE A 320 -22.34 -11.07 -24.14
C PHE A 320 -23.14 -11.03 -22.84
N LEU A 321 -24.44 -11.34 -22.89
CA LEU A 321 -25.31 -11.40 -21.72
C LEU A 321 -24.83 -12.46 -20.71
N ILE A 322 -24.43 -13.64 -21.18
CA ILE A 322 -23.86 -14.69 -20.35
C ILE A 322 -22.58 -14.18 -19.66
N MET A 323 -21.70 -13.50 -20.39
CA MET A 323 -20.46 -12.95 -19.83
C MET A 323 -20.75 -11.89 -18.75
N VAL A 324 -21.71 -10.99 -18.98
CA VAL A 324 -22.14 -9.98 -18.00
C VAL A 324 -22.71 -10.64 -16.73
N LEU A 325 -23.59 -11.62 -16.89
CA LEU A 325 -24.14 -12.36 -15.74
C LEU A 325 -23.04 -13.08 -14.94
N PHE A 326 -22.06 -13.67 -15.62
CA PHE A 326 -20.93 -14.31 -14.95
C PHE A 326 -20.04 -13.30 -14.23
N ALA A 327 -19.81 -12.13 -14.82
CA ALA A 327 -19.05 -11.05 -14.17
C ALA A 327 -19.75 -10.57 -12.89
N ILE A 328 -21.06 -10.35 -12.94
CA ILE A 328 -21.87 -9.97 -11.77
C ILE A 328 -21.82 -11.07 -10.71
N PHE A 329 -22.00 -12.33 -11.10
CA PHE A 329 -21.94 -13.45 -10.18
C PHE A 329 -20.55 -13.60 -9.53
N THR A 330 -19.48 -13.39 -10.30
CA THR A 330 -18.10 -13.42 -9.81
C THR A 330 -17.88 -12.30 -8.80
N LEU A 331 -18.28 -11.07 -9.12
CA LEU A 331 -18.17 -9.93 -8.22
C LEU A 331 -18.94 -10.18 -6.91
N ALA A 332 -20.18 -10.66 -7.00
CA ALA A 332 -20.96 -11.03 -5.84
C ALA A 332 -20.30 -12.14 -5.01
N SER A 333 -19.69 -13.14 -5.65
CA SER A 333 -18.97 -14.22 -4.97
C SER A 333 -17.73 -13.70 -4.23
N VAL A 334 -17.00 -12.73 -4.83
CA VAL A 334 -15.85 -12.07 -4.19
C VAL A 334 -16.29 -11.27 -2.96
N LEU A 335 -17.32 -10.43 -3.11
CA LEU A 335 -17.78 -9.51 -2.05
C LEU A 335 -18.45 -10.26 -0.88
N LEU A 336 -19.22 -11.29 -1.18
CA LEU A 336 -19.95 -12.07 -0.17
C LEU A 336 -19.17 -13.28 0.34
N SER A 337 -17.91 -13.44 -0.09
CA SER A 337 -17.04 -14.61 0.24
C SER A 337 -17.71 -15.96 -0.02
N LYS A 338 -18.50 -16.03 -1.11
CA LYS A 338 -19.17 -17.25 -1.57
C LYS A 338 -18.31 -18.01 -2.57
N ARG A 339 -18.67 -19.29 -2.81
CA ARG A 339 -17.96 -20.10 -3.82
C ARG A 339 -18.21 -19.55 -5.23
N PHE A 340 -17.18 -19.50 -6.04
CA PHE A 340 -17.28 -19.15 -7.47
C PHE A 340 -18.08 -20.20 -8.25
N LEU A 341 -18.55 -19.86 -9.43
CA LEU A 341 -19.36 -20.77 -10.24
C LEU A 341 -18.59 -22.04 -10.64
N PHE A 342 -17.34 -21.89 -11.08
CA PHE A 342 -16.48 -23.01 -11.42
C PHE A 342 -16.15 -23.92 -10.22
N ASP A 343 -16.11 -23.36 -8.99
CA ASP A 343 -15.95 -24.13 -7.76
C ASP A 343 -17.20 -24.90 -7.39
N ARG A 344 -18.39 -24.28 -7.57
CA ARG A 344 -19.68 -24.95 -7.30
C ARG A 344 -19.88 -26.13 -8.24
N LEU A 345 -19.62 -25.92 -9.55
CA LEU A 345 -19.81 -26.96 -10.57
C LEU A 345 -18.81 -28.12 -10.40
N SER A 346 -17.59 -27.84 -9.96
CA SER A 346 -16.58 -28.87 -9.68
C SER A 346 -16.68 -29.49 -8.29
N GLY A 347 -17.50 -28.93 -7.39
CA GLY A 347 -17.58 -29.34 -6.00
C GLY A 347 -16.33 -28.98 -5.18
N ALA A 348 -15.56 -27.97 -5.60
CA ALA A 348 -14.36 -27.54 -4.92
C ALA A 348 -14.71 -26.74 -3.64
N GLY A 349 -13.98 -27.02 -2.57
CA GLY A 349 -13.89 -26.23 -1.35
C GLY A 349 -12.50 -25.68 -1.14
N TYR A 350 -12.35 -24.81 -0.14
CA TYR A 350 -11.07 -24.22 0.21
C TYR A 350 -10.77 -24.39 1.69
N ILE A 351 -9.52 -24.67 2.00
CA ILE A 351 -9.02 -24.77 3.37
C ILE A 351 -7.83 -23.83 3.55
N SER A 352 -7.86 -23.03 4.61
CA SER A 352 -6.73 -22.21 4.99
C SER A 352 -5.62 -23.07 5.62
N THR A 353 -4.38 -22.84 5.22
CA THR A 353 -3.20 -23.50 5.79
C THR A 353 -2.35 -22.55 6.62
N VAL A 354 -2.91 -21.42 7.04
CA VAL A 354 -2.30 -20.55 8.04
C VAL A 354 -2.40 -21.28 9.38
N ARG A 355 -1.26 -21.50 10.03
CA ARG A 355 -1.22 -22.12 11.36
C ARG A 355 -1.48 -21.06 12.41
N ASN A 356 -2.46 -21.29 13.28
CA ASN A 356 -2.51 -20.61 14.57
C ASN A 356 -1.30 -21.10 15.36
N LYS A 357 -0.42 -20.17 15.73
CA LYS A 357 0.68 -20.47 16.66
C LYS A 357 0.13 -20.50 18.07
#